data_8fa20697b0bca6bd33b4edb8cc9a8daa
#
_entry.id   8fa20697b0bca6bd33b4edb8cc9a8daa
#
_cell.length_a   1.000
_cell.length_b   1.000
_cell.length_c   1.000
_cell.angle_alpha   90.00
_cell.angle_beta   90.00
_cell.angle_gamma   90.00
#
_symmetry.space_group_name_H-M   'P 1'
#
loop_
_entity.id
_entity.type
_entity.pdbx_description
1 polymer ?
#
loop_
_entity_poly.entity_id
_entity_poly.type
_entity_poly.pdbx_seq_one_letter_code
_entity_poly.pdbx_strand_id
1 'polypeptide(L)'
;MSQALVRIAAGWLLGLMLAVAAAVVAVNLVNQTVASPQQPVREYLDALQSGDGGKALGLLRATVPPSNAAMLDGTALQTAASRIANVNIGEAEERPGGQVMVPMEYTIDGSRLRTDFQLQKTGTEWIFFNTWAFVPSRLPTVDVSVVNSREATVNGVDVNMPNGRNSFAVFYPGEYEATVNGEYFSAPATRATVTARDAPVAPLNLLTQATDDLKKDVAAKVKEFLDDCAAQAVKEQKLQPDCPFYYASNNRVQDGSIKWSVAEYPNVSIEPFDGRWVVAPLDGKAKVEALQQNLFTGAWYPLDEEVDFSFTTRLDVSGDAIKVTPLLSF
;
A
#
# COMPACT_ATOMS: atom_id res chain seq x y z
N MET A 1 -83.64 27.80 0.61
CA MET A 1 -82.51 27.10 -0.02
C MET A 1 -83.00 25.70 -0.35
N SER A 2 -83.01 25.28 -1.63
CA SER A 2 -83.51 23.95 -2.00
C SER A 2 -82.61 22.84 -1.47
N GLN A 3 -83.16 21.79 -0.89
CA GLN A 3 -82.42 20.61 -0.38
C GLN A 3 -81.47 20.02 -1.43
N ALA A 4 -81.71 20.25 -2.72
CA ALA A 4 -80.85 19.85 -3.83
C ALA A 4 -79.51 20.62 -3.85
N LEU A 5 -79.54 21.94 -3.61
CA LEU A 5 -78.30 22.75 -3.53
C LEU A 5 -77.39 22.37 -2.36
N VAL A 6 -78.00 22.01 -1.21
CA VAL A 6 -77.25 21.56 -0.03
C VAL A 6 -76.60 20.20 -0.29
N ARG A 7 -77.28 19.26 -0.99
CA ARG A 7 -76.68 17.95 -1.36
C ARG A 7 -75.55 18.09 -2.37
N ILE A 8 -75.65 18.97 -3.33
CA ILE A 8 -74.61 19.25 -4.34
C ILE A 8 -73.38 19.88 -3.65
N ALA A 9 -73.62 20.90 -2.79
CA ALA A 9 -72.54 21.52 -2.02
C ALA A 9 -71.83 20.54 -1.05
N ALA A 10 -72.60 19.69 -0.39
CA ALA A 10 -72.04 18.63 0.44
C ALA A 10 -71.22 17.60 -0.34
N GLY A 11 -71.63 17.22 -1.57
CA GLY A 11 -70.90 16.35 -2.47
C GLY A 11 -69.55 16.96 -2.90
N TRP A 12 -69.56 18.23 -3.25
CA TRP A 12 -68.31 18.97 -3.61
C TRP A 12 -67.34 19.11 -2.42
N LEU A 13 -67.87 19.39 -1.21
CA LEU A 13 -67.08 19.46 0.00
C LEU A 13 -66.46 18.10 0.35
N LEU A 14 -67.20 17.02 0.21
CA LEU A 14 -66.71 15.66 0.43
C LEU A 14 -65.61 15.30 -0.61
N GLY A 15 -65.85 15.63 -1.86
CA GLY A 15 -64.86 15.45 -2.94
C GLY A 15 -63.57 16.23 -2.69
N LEU A 16 -63.71 17.51 -2.25
CA LEU A 16 -62.54 18.33 -1.89
C LEU A 16 -61.76 17.75 -0.69
N MET A 17 -62.49 17.31 0.37
CA MET A 17 -61.86 16.66 1.55
C MET A 17 -61.08 15.37 1.16
N LEU A 18 -61.68 14.55 0.28
CA LEU A 18 -61.00 13.34 -0.21
C LEU A 18 -59.77 13.68 -1.05
N ALA A 19 -59.85 14.71 -1.91
CA ALA A 19 -58.68 15.17 -2.70
C ALA A 19 -57.58 15.70 -1.81
N VAL A 20 -57.88 16.49 -0.79
CA VAL A 20 -56.92 16.99 0.20
C VAL A 20 -56.30 15.84 1.00
N ALA A 21 -57.12 14.90 1.45
CA ALA A 21 -56.62 13.72 2.16
C ALA A 21 -55.68 12.87 1.28
N ALA A 22 -56.04 12.65 0.01
CA ALA A 22 -55.15 11.95 -0.93
C ALA A 22 -53.86 12.70 -1.19
N ALA A 23 -53.91 14.03 -1.31
CA ALA A 23 -52.71 14.88 -1.48
C ALA A 23 -51.78 14.79 -0.24
N VAL A 24 -52.32 14.85 0.97
CA VAL A 24 -51.56 14.69 2.23
C VAL A 24 -50.90 13.31 2.30
N VAL A 25 -51.62 12.25 1.93
CA VAL A 25 -51.06 10.89 1.91
C VAL A 25 -49.91 10.82 0.86
N ALA A 26 -50.12 11.38 -0.35
CA ALA A 26 -49.13 11.38 -1.38
C ALA A 26 -47.82 12.15 -0.96
N VAL A 27 -47.98 13.33 -0.36
CA VAL A 27 -46.87 14.12 0.19
C VAL A 27 -46.11 13.34 1.28
N ASN A 28 -46.82 12.70 2.20
CA ASN A 28 -46.18 11.88 3.23
C ASN A 28 -45.40 10.69 2.60
N LEU A 29 -45.99 10.02 1.63
CA LEU A 29 -45.35 8.89 0.95
C LEU A 29 -44.05 9.33 0.22
N VAL A 30 -44.08 10.45 -0.46
CA VAL A 30 -42.89 11.03 -1.12
C VAL A 30 -41.82 11.44 -0.11
N ASN A 31 -42.21 12.06 1.00
CA ASN A 31 -41.29 12.42 2.07
C ASN A 31 -40.63 11.20 2.76
N GLN A 32 -41.32 10.08 2.80
CA GLN A 32 -40.77 8.84 3.36
C GLN A 32 -39.91 8.05 2.37
N THR A 33 -40.05 8.29 1.07
CA THR A 33 -39.35 7.51 0.03
C THR A 33 -38.33 8.37 -0.73
N VAL A 34 -38.78 9.34 -1.51
CA VAL A 34 -37.94 10.13 -2.44
C VAL A 34 -37.28 11.31 -1.73
N ALA A 35 -37.99 12.02 -0.87
CA ALA A 35 -37.50 13.17 -0.11
C ALA A 35 -37.04 12.78 1.30
N SER A 36 -36.64 11.53 1.46
CA SER A 36 -36.17 10.97 2.74
C SER A 36 -34.71 11.30 3.03
N PRO A 37 -34.29 11.34 4.32
CA PRO A 37 -32.90 11.57 4.67
C PRO A 37 -31.94 10.45 4.23
N GLN A 38 -32.46 9.27 3.86
CA GLN A 38 -31.66 8.17 3.31
C GLN A 38 -31.21 8.44 1.87
N GLN A 39 -31.92 9.30 1.12
CA GLN A 39 -31.58 9.55 -0.29
C GLN A 39 -30.19 10.15 -0.50
N PRO A 40 -29.76 11.20 0.21
CA PRO A 40 -28.40 11.70 0.11
C PRO A 40 -27.34 10.64 0.45
N VAL A 41 -27.63 9.71 1.37
CA VAL A 41 -26.71 8.62 1.73
C VAL A 41 -26.55 7.63 0.57
N ARG A 42 -27.66 7.28 -0.14
CA ARG A 42 -27.58 6.46 -1.36
C ARG A 42 -26.77 7.12 -2.44
N GLU A 43 -27.05 8.40 -2.73
CA GLU A 43 -26.35 9.17 -3.75
C GLU A 43 -24.85 9.30 -3.44
N TYR A 44 -24.51 9.45 -2.17
CA TYR A 44 -23.13 9.48 -1.70
C TYR A 44 -22.41 8.14 -1.93
N LEU A 45 -23.08 7.02 -1.57
CA LEU A 45 -22.52 5.69 -1.80
C LEU A 45 -22.32 5.40 -3.30
N ASP A 46 -23.30 5.78 -4.13
CA ASP A 46 -23.22 5.66 -5.58
C ASP A 46 -22.02 6.47 -6.14
N ALA A 47 -21.78 7.68 -5.59
CA ALA A 47 -20.64 8.50 -5.97
C ALA A 47 -19.31 7.85 -5.57
N LEU A 48 -19.21 7.24 -4.39
CA LEU A 48 -18.02 6.47 -3.99
C LEU A 48 -17.77 5.29 -4.92
N GLN A 49 -18.81 4.51 -5.22
CA GLN A 49 -18.70 3.30 -6.06
C GLN A 49 -18.41 3.64 -7.52
N SER A 50 -18.88 4.78 -8.01
CA SER A 50 -18.56 5.26 -9.36
C SER A 50 -17.20 5.95 -9.46
N GLY A 51 -16.55 6.24 -8.34
CA GLY A 51 -15.28 6.96 -8.30
C GLY A 51 -15.43 8.46 -8.56
N ASP A 52 -16.64 9.01 -8.42
CA ASP A 52 -16.91 10.46 -8.56
C ASP A 52 -16.64 11.19 -7.25
N GLY A 53 -15.36 11.49 -7.02
CA GLY A 53 -14.90 12.17 -5.81
C GLY A 53 -15.43 13.59 -5.68
N GLY A 54 -15.62 14.28 -6.80
CA GLY A 54 -16.19 15.63 -6.80
C GLY A 54 -17.62 15.62 -6.27
N LYS A 55 -18.47 14.69 -6.78
CA LYS A 55 -19.84 14.50 -6.30
C LYS A 55 -19.88 14.05 -4.84
N ALA A 56 -19.05 13.08 -4.46
CA ALA A 56 -18.97 12.58 -3.10
C ALA A 56 -18.60 13.70 -2.10
N LEU A 57 -17.59 14.52 -2.43
CA LEU A 57 -17.15 15.65 -1.60
C LEU A 57 -18.24 16.71 -1.47
N GLY A 58 -18.91 17.02 -2.57
CA GLY A 58 -20.02 18.00 -2.60
C GLY A 58 -21.22 17.54 -1.75
N LEU A 59 -21.64 16.28 -1.88
CA LEU A 59 -22.71 15.69 -1.08
C LEU A 59 -22.36 15.70 0.41
N LEU A 60 -21.19 15.17 0.77
CA LEU A 60 -20.73 15.09 2.16
C LEU A 60 -20.44 16.46 2.78
N ARG A 61 -20.35 17.52 1.95
CA ARG A 61 -20.00 18.89 2.37
C ARG A 61 -18.73 18.91 3.20
N ALA A 62 -17.78 18.07 2.86
CA ALA A 62 -16.58 17.88 3.63
C ALA A 62 -15.44 18.79 3.14
N THR A 63 -14.57 19.17 4.07
CA THR A 63 -13.31 19.85 3.77
C THR A 63 -12.18 18.84 3.69
N VAL A 64 -11.30 18.99 2.69
CA VAL A 64 -10.11 18.17 2.55
C VAL A 64 -9.03 18.67 3.51
N PRO A 65 -8.45 17.81 4.35
CA PRO A 65 -7.31 18.20 5.20
C PRO A 65 -6.06 18.49 4.35
N PRO A 66 -5.03 19.18 4.90
CA PRO A 66 -3.75 19.39 4.21
C PRO A 66 -2.98 18.05 4.11
N SER A 67 -3.34 17.21 3.17
CA SER A 67 -2.82 15.86 2.91
C SER A 67 -2.91 15.54 1.42
N ASN A 68 -2.35 14.42 0.99
CA ASN A 68 -2.40 13.99 -0.39
C ASN A 68 -3.84 13.60 -0.78
N ALA A 69 -4.33 14.10 -1.90
CA ALA A 69 -5.69 13.88 -2.40
C ALA A 69 -5.82 12.69 -3.38
N ALA A 70 -4.76 11.93 -3.62
CA ALA A 70 -4.74 10.86 -4.63
C ALA A 70 -5.81 9.77 -4.42
N MET A 71 -6.33 9.62 -3.20
CA MET A 71 -7.36 8.61 -2.87
C MET A 71 -8.79 9.14 -3.01
N LEU A 72 -8.98 10.39 -3.43
CA LEU A 72 -10.29 11.03 -3.43
C LEU A 72 -11.06 10.89 -4.74
N ASP A 73 -10.48 10.33 -5.81
CA ASP A 73 -11.14 10.29 -7.11
C ASP A 73 -10.74 9.06 -7.93
N GLY A 74 -11.52 8.75 -8.96
CA GLY A 74 -11.21 7.74 -9.96
C GLY A 74 -11.04 6.32 -9.41
N THR A 75 -10.05 5.61 -9.94
CA THR A 75 -9.81 4.19 -9.62
C THR A 75 -9.51 3.96 -8.13
N ALA A 76 -8.77 4.87 -7.48
CA ALA A 76 -8.43 4.73 -6.07
C ALA A 76 -9.69 4.76 -5.19
N LEU A 77 -10.63 5.66 -5.49
CA LEU A 77 -11.91 5.76 -4.79
C LEU A 77 -12.80 4.56 -5.07
N GLN A 78 -12.92 4.15 -6.35
CA GLN A 78 -13.66 2.93 -6.71
C GLN A 78 -13.14 1.71 -5.96
N THR A 79 -11.83 1.53 -5.90
CA THR A 79 -11.20 0.42 -5.19
C THR A 79 -11.54 0.46 -3.71
N ALA A 80 -11.49 1.64 -3.06
CA ALA A 80 -11.85 1.80 -1.66
C ALA A 80 -13.30 1.39 -1.36
N ALA A 81 -14.24 1.70 -2.29
CA ALA A 81 -15.64 1.42 -2.15
C ALA A 81 -16.06 0.01 -2.63
N SER A 82 -15.27 -0.63 -3.49
CA SER A 82 -15.61 -1.91 -4.14
C SER A 82 -15.81 -3.08 -3.18
N ARG A 83 -15.21 -3.02 -2.00
CA ARG A 83 -15.33 -4.06 -0.96
C ARG A 83 -16.54 -3.88 -0.05
N ILE A 84 -17.27 -2.77 -0.19
CA ILE A 84 -18.51 -2.52 0.55
C ILE A 84 -19.62 -3.37 -0.06
N ALA A 85 -20.14 -4.31 0.70
CA ALA A 85 -21.19 -5.23 0.27
C ALA A 85 -22.32 -5.30 1.31
N ASN A 86 -23.47 -5.90 0.93
CA ASN A 86 -24.62 -6.12 1.80
C ASN A 86 -25.10 -4.84 2.52
N VAL A 87 -25.18 -3.74 1.76
CA VAL A 87 -25.55 -2.43 2.31
C VAL A 87 -27.03 -2.41 2.72
N ASN A 88 -27.29 -2.02 3.96
CA ASN A 88 -28.61 -1.74 4.50
C ASN A 88 -28.62 -0.34 5.12
N ILE A 89 -29.38 0.57 4.55
CA ILE A 89 -29.57 1.92 5.09
C ILE A 89 -30.81 1.91 5.96
N GLY A 90 -30.61 2.10 7.25
CA GLY A 90 -31.66 2.04 8.26
C GLY A 90 -32.54 3.28 8.29
N GLU A 91 -33.51 3.27 9.18
CA GLU A 91 -34.40 4.41 9.42
C GLU A 91 -33.64 5.57 10.08
N ALA A 92 -34.03 6.79 9.76
CA ALA A 92 -33.43 7.98 10.31
C ALA A 92 -33.88 8.17 11.77
N GLU A 93 -32.94 8.34 12.67
CA GLU A 93 -33.17 8.64 14.08
C GLU A 93 -33.09 10.16 14.31
N GLU A 94 -34.13 10.74 14.92
CA GLU A 94 -34.13 12.17 15.24
C GLU A 94 -33.07 12.52 16.30
N ARG A 95 -32.39 13.65 16.09
CA ARG A 95 -31.42 14.23 17.02
C ARG A 95 -31.78 15.67 17.37
N PRO A 96 -31.34 16.19 18.52
CA PRO A 96 -31.56 17.58 18.91
C PRO A 96 -31.08 18.56 17.79
N GLY A 97 -31.78 19.69 17.64
CA GLY A 97 -31.41 20.74 16.68
C GLY A 97 -31.87 20.49 15.25
N GLY A 98 -32.86 19.62 15.01
CA GLY A 98 -33.42 19.35 13.67
C GLY A 98 -32.49 18.51 12.79
N GLN A 99 -31.56 17.81 13.40
CA GLN A 99 -30.68 16.87 12.76
C GLN A 99 -31.26 15.45 12.83
N VAL A 100 -30.82 14.59 11.93
CA VAL A 100 -31.13 13.17 11.96
C VAL A 100 -29.84 12.36 11.79
N MET A 101 -29.84 11.16 12.38
CA MET A 101 -28.79 10.16 12.20
C MET A 101 -29.33 9.06 11.29
N VAL A 102 -28.66 8.81 10.18
CA VAL A 102 -28.98 7.71 9.26
C VAL A 102 -27.93 6.63 9.42
N PRO A 103 -28.27 5.49 10.03
CA PRO A 103 -27.34 4.36 10.14
C PRO A 103 -27.26 3.62 8.83
N MET A 104 -26.05 3.22 8.45
CA MET A 104 -25.79 2.33 7.32
C MET A 104 -24.99 1.13 7.81
N GLU A 105 -25.56 -0.04 7.69
CA GLU A 105 -24.89 -1.31 7.95
C GLU A 105 -24.40 -1.92 6.65
N TYR A 106 -23.23 -2.51 6.68
CA TYR A 106 -22.59 -3.10 5.51
C TYR A 106 -21.55 -4.14 5.92
N THR A 107 -20.97 -4.83 4.95
CA THR A 107 -19.84 -5.75 5.19
C THR A 107 -18.64 -5.34 4.37
N ILE A 108 -17.45 -5.48 4.97
CA ILE A 108 -16.15 -5.46 4.28
C ILE A 108 -15.41 -6.74 4.68
N ASP A 109 -14.96 -7.52 3.69
CA ASP A 109 -14.28 -8.81 3.89
C ASP A 109 -15.02 -9.74 4.90
N GLY A 110 -16.37 -9.75 4.83
CA GLY A 110 -17.23 -10.56 5.69
C GLY A 110 -17.47 -9.99 7.09
N SER A 111 -16.78 -8.95 7.50
CA SER A 111 -16.97 -8.26 8.78
C SER A 111 -18.14 -7.29 8.69
N ARG A 112 -19.08 -7.39 9.63
CA ARG A 112 -20.20 -6.43 9.73
C ARG A 112 -19.72 -5.13 10.35
N LEU A 113 -20.01 -4.03 9.67
CA LEU A 113 -19.61 -2.68 10.04
C LEU A 113 -20.84 -1.76 10.01
N ARG A 114 -20.73 -0.63 10.68
CA ARG A 114 -21.76 0.41 10.71
C ARG A 114 -21.11 1.78 10.57
N THR A 115 -21.74 2.63 9.77
CA THR A 115 -21.45 4.06 9.65
C THR A 115 -22.71 4.84 9.96
N ASP A 116 -22.61 5.81 10.83
CA ASP A 116 -23.73 6.70 11.19
C ASP A 116 -23.51 8.05 10.50
N PHE A 117 -24.40 8.39 9.58
CA PHE A 117 -24.37 9.66 8.85
C PHE A 117 -25.26 10.70 9.51
N GLN A 118 -24.70 11.87 9.76
CA GLN A 118 -25.40 12.97 10.35
C GLN A 118 -25.89 13.93 9.26
N LEU A 119 -27.22 14.10 9.17
CA LEU A 119 -27.86 14.99 8.21
C LEU A 119 -28.68 16.06 8.93
N GLN A 120 -28.91 17.15 8.21
CA GLN A 120 -29.79 18.23 8.67
C GLN A 120 -30.80 18.58 7.57
N LYS A 121 -31.99 18.97 7.99
CA LYS A 121 -32.99 19.50 7.08
C LYS A 121 -32.54 20.89 6.62
N THR A 122 -32.45 21.09 5.29
CA THR A 122 -32.01 22.37 4.72
C THR A 122 -33.14 23.22 4.19
N GLY A 123 -34.34 22.63 4.03
CA GLY A 123 -35.49 23.34 3.55
C GLY A 123 -36.62 22.42 3.10
N THR A 124 -37.49 22.99 2.26
CA THR A 124 -38.56 22.23 1.59
C THR A 124 -38.64 22.70 0.15
N GLU A 125 -38.70 21.76 -0.78
CA GLU A 125 -39.03 22.02 -2.18
C GLU A 125 -40.53 21.93 -2.38
N TRP A 126 -41.07 22.78 -3.27
CA TRP A 126 -42.52 22.85 -3.54
C TRP A 126 -43.39 22.94 -2.29
N ILE A 127 -42.84 23.56 -1.20
CA ILE A 127 -43.52 23.77 0.10
C ILE A 127 -43.72 22.45 0.91
N PHE A 128 -43.69 21.27 0.27
CA PHE A 128 -44.14 20.00 0.90
C PHE A 128 -43.05 18.95 1.03
N PHE A 129 -41.97 19.02 0.18
CA PHE A 129 -40.95 17.99 0.13
C PHE A 129 -39.70 18.40 0.92
N ASN A 130 -39.30 17.61 1.87
CA ASN A 130 -38.14 17.91 2.69
C ASN A 130 -36.84 17.75 1.88
N THR A 131 -35.91 18.70 2.07
CA THR A 131 -34.56 18.59 1.54
C THR A 131 -33.57 18.34 2.67
N TRP A 132 -32.67 17.40 2.45
CA TRP A 132 -31.70 16.95 3.44
C TRP A 132 -30.28 17.11 2.89
N ALA A 133 -29.34 17.49 3.76
CA ALA A 133 -27.94 17.52 3.42
C ALA A 133 -27.09 17.02 4.60
N PHE A 134 -25.91 16.48 4.30
CA PHE A 134 -24.96 16.09 5.34
C PHE A 134 -24.52 17.31 6.16
N VAL A 135 -24.31 17.09 7.44
CA VAL A 135 -23.67 18.10 8.32
C VAL A 135 -22.23 18.24 7.89
N PRO A 136 -21.74 19.47 7.61
CA PRO A 136 -20.37 19.70 7.16
C PRO A 136 -19.35 19.05 8.09
N SER A 137 -18.34 18.44 7.50
CA SER A 137 -17.31 17.71 8.24
C SER A 137 -15.92 17.90 7.61
N ARG A 138 -14.90 17.29 8.21
CA ARG A 138 -13.57 17.16 7.63
C ARG A 138 -13.33 15.71 7.29
N LEU A 139 -12.68 15.44 6.15
CA LEU A 139 -12.31 14.07 5.77
C LEU A 139 -11.25 13.52 6.74
N PRO A 140 -11.32 12.23 7.07
CA PRO A 140 -10.24 11.53 7.76
C PRO A 140 -9.02 11.36 6.86
N THR A 141 -7.90 10.95 7.46
CA THR A 141 -6.68 10.60 6.74
C THR A 141 -6.22 9.18 7.06
N VAL A 142 -5.57 8.56 6.08
CA VAL A 142 -4.81 7.32 6.26
C VAL A 142 -3.34 7.64 6.13
N ASP A 143 -2.57 7.31 7.15
CA ASP A 143 -1.13 7.45 7.14
C ASP A 143 -0.48 6.18 6.58
N VAL A 144 0.40 6.35 5.62
CA VAL A 144 1.15 5.26 4.99
C VAL A 144 2.63 5.48 5.23
N SER A 145 3.33 4.44 5.65
CA SER A 145 4.78 4.44 5.77
C SER A 145 5.38 3.27 5.01
N VAL A 146 6.51 3.49 4.37
CA VAL A 146 7.29 2.49 3.66
C VAL A 146 8.75 2.58 4.06
N VAL A 147 9.37 1.45 4.33
CA VAL A 147 10.79 1.38 4.67
C VAL A 147 11.57 1.12 3.38
N ASN A 148 12.63 1.92 3.15
CA ASN A 148 13.57 1.76 2.02
C ASN A 148 12.93 1.85 0.61
N SER A 149 11.79 2.51 0.47
CA SER A 149 11.22 2.88 -0.82
C SER A 149 10.74 4.32 -0.81
N ARG A 150 10.65 4.94 -1.96
CA ARG A 150 10.07 6.27 -2.17
C ARG A 150 8.74 6.21 -2.92
N GLU A 151 8.26 5.03 -3.19
CA GLU A 151 7.04 4.76 -3.91
C GLU A 151 6.26 3.64 -3.23
N ALA A 152 4.95 3.70 -3.34
CA ALA A 152 4.03 2.65 -2.92
C ALA A 152 2.81 2.67 -3.85
N THR A 153 2.12 1.56 -3.93
CA THR A 153 0.82 1.49 -4.61
C THR A 153 -0.28 1.51 -3.54
N VAL A 154 -1.17 2.50 -3.59
CA VAL A 154 -2.33 2.59 -2.68
C VAL A 154 -3.61 2.50 -3.50
N ASN A 155 -4.46 1.54 -3.18
CA ASN A 155 -5.69 1.22 -3.92
C ASN A 155 -5.49 1.15 -5.44
N GLY A 156 -4.38 0.55 -5.90
CA GLY A 156 -4.05 0.40 -7.32
C GLY A 156 -3.48 1.65 -7.99
N VAL A 157 -3.18 2.69 -7.25
CA VAL A 157 -2.56 3.93 -7.75
C VAL A 157 -1.17 4.09 -7.16
N ASP A 158 -0.18 4.31 -8.03
CA ASP A 158 1.19 4.54 -7.61
C ASP A 158 1.34 5.96 -7.05
N VAL A 159 1.91 6.05 -5.87
CA VAL A 159 2.06 7.29 -5.11
C VAL A 159 3.49 7.49 -4.64
N ASN A 160 3.93 8.74 -4.67
CA ASN A 160 5.21 9.12 -4.09
C ASN A 160 5.13 9.13 -2.56
N MET A 161 6.18 8.60 -1.94
CA MET A 161 6.36 8.52 -0.49
C MET A 161 7.56 9.37 -0.05
N PRO A 162 7.41 10.71 0.06
CA PRO A 162 8.51 11.58 0.49
C PRO A 162 9.04 11.16 1.85
N ASN A 163 10.35 10.90 1.93
CA ASN A 163 10.99 10.36 3.14
C ASN A 163 10.34 9.06 3.68
N GLY A 164 9.77 8.24 2.78
CA GLY A 164 9.12 6.98 3.15
C GLY A 164 7.76 7.15 3.86
N ARG A 165 7.14 8.32 3.83
CA ARG A 165 5.84 8.58 4.49
C ARG A 165 4.97 9.50 3.66
N ASN A 166 3.66 9.25 3.74
CA ASN A 166 2.65 10.17 3.19
C ASN A 166 1.34 10.00 3.96
N SER A 167 0.51 11.04 3.97
CA SER A 167 -0.83 11.02 4.57
C SER A 167 -1.84 11.34 3.48
N PHE A 168 -2.84 10.51 3.34
CA PHE A 168 -3.86 10.61 2.28
C PHE A 168 -5.21 10.99 2.88
N ALA A 169 -5.85 12.02 2.33
CA ALA A 169 -7.26 12.26 2.60
C ALA A 169 -8.09 11.12 2.00
N VAL A 170 -9.09 10.67 2.72
CA VAL A 170 -9.90 9.52 2.34
C VAL A 170 -11.38 9.73 2.63
N PHE A 171 -12.25 9.09 1.86
CA PHE A 171 -13.67 9.00 2.16
C PHE A 171 -13.96 7.83 3.12
N TYR A 172 -15.14 7.86 3.70
CA TYR A 172 -15.69 6.81 4.56
C TYR A 172 -17.16 6.54 4.20
N PRO A 173 -17.63 5.27 4.29
CA PRO A 173 -16.83 4.09 4.56
C PRO A 173 -15.97 3.71 3.38
N GLY A 174 -14.87 2.99 3.67
CA GLY A 174 -13.98 2.48 2.63
C GLY A 174 -12.86 1.63 3.21
N GLU A 175 -12.25 0.81 2.37
CA GLU A 175 -11.04 0.06 2.69
C GLU A 175 -9.89 0.56 1.84
N TYR A 176 -8.76 0.81 2.49
CA TYR A 176 -7.54 1.30 1.87
C TYR A 176 -6.46 0.24 2.00
N GLU A 177 -5.92 -0.17 0.87
CA GLU A 177 -4.86 -1.17 0.78
C GLU A 177 -3.61 -0.51 0.23
N ALA A 178 -2.47 -0.75 0.88
CA ALA A 178 -1.18 -0.31 0.38
C ALA A 178 -0.24 -1.50 0.21
N THR A 179 0.61 -1.47 -0.83
CA THR A 179 1.60 -2.48 -1.18
C THR A 179 2.83 -1.84 -1.82
N VAL A 180 3.92 -2.58 -1.90
CA VAL A 180 5.08 -2.24 -2.74
C VAL A 180 5.36 -3.42 -3.66
N ASN A 181 5.31 -3.21 -4.95
CA ASN A 181 5.59 -4.20 -5.99
C ASN A 181 6.70 -3.70 -6.90
N GLY A 182 7.90 -3.49 -6.34
CA GLY A 182 9.09 -3.13 -7.10
C GLY A 182 9.88 -4.36 -7.56
N GLU A 183 10.76 -4.20 -8.54
CA GLU A 183 11.62 -5.25 -9.07
C GLU A 183 12.56 -5.80 -7.99
N TYR A 184 13.15 -4.91 -7.19
CA TYR A 184 14.15 -5.28 -6.19
C TYR A 184 13.63 -5.31 -4.75
N PHE A 185 12.54 -4.60 -4.48
CA PHE A 185 11.91 -4.59 -3.15
C PHE A 185 10.41 -4.75 -3.28
N SER A 186 9.85 -5.56 -2.42
CA SER A 186 8.39 -5.75 -2.32
C SER A 186 7.94 -5.71 -0.88
N ALA A 187 6.69 -5.31 -0.65
CA ALA A 187 6.03 -5.43 0.64
C ALA A 187 4.63 -6.03 0.45
N PRO A 188 4.22 -6.97 1.29
CA PRO A 188 2.88 -7.52 1.24
C PRO A 188 1.84 -6.43 1.50
N ALA A 189 0.64 -6.62 0.95
CA ALA A 189 -0.46 -5.70 1.13
C ALA A 189 -0.85 -5.57 2.61
N THR A 190 -0.99 -4.33 3.06
CA THR A 190 -1.58 -3.98 4.35
C THR A 190 -2.87 -3.20 4.13
N ARG A 191 -3.85 -3.34 5.03
CA ARG A 191 -5.18 -2.77 4.87
C ARG A 191 -5.63 -2.01 6.10
N ALA A 192 -6.40 -0.93 5.86
CA ALA A 192 -7.07 -0.18 6.90
C ALA A 192 -8.51 0.14 6.47
N THR A 193 -9.46 -0.12 7.34
CA THR A 193 -10.85 0.21 7.13
C THR A 193 -11.19 1.53 7.82
N VAL A 194 -11.81 2.44 7.08
CA VAL A 194 -12.27 3.73 7.59
C VAL A 194 -13.78 3.70 7.65
N THR A 195 -14.35 3.70 8.86
CA THR A 195 -15.80 3.55 9.04
C THR A 195 -16.52 4.86 9.33
N ALA A 196 -15.83 5.87 9.84
CA ALA A 196 -16.43 7.17 10.18
C ALA A 196 -15.37 8.28 10.13
N ARG A 197 -15.82 9.53 10.08
CA ARG A 197 -14.97 10.73 10.06
C ARG A 197 -14.01 10.83 11.27
N ASP A 198 -14.48 10.42 12.43
CA ASP A 198 -13.76 10.55 13.71
C ASP A 198 -13.27 9.18 14.24
N ALA A 199 -13.37 8.11 13.43
CA ALA A 199 -12.87 6.79 13.81
C ALA A 199 -11.34 6.76 13.77
N PRO A 200 -10.67 6.12 14.73
CA PRO A 200 -9.24 5.91 14.65
C PRO A 200 -8.91 5.01 13.45
N VAL A 201 -8.01 5.45 12.61
CA VAL A 201 -7.55 4.70 11.43
C VAL A 201 -6.18 4.12 11.73
N ALA A 202 -6.03 2.81 11.54
CA ALA A 202 -4.74 2.15 11.67
C ALA A 202 -3.80 2.61 10.56
N PRO A 203 -2.54 2.97 10.85
CA PRO A 203 -1.57 3.32 9.82
C PRO A 203 -1.19 2.10 8.98
N LEU A 204 -0.95 2.30 7.69
CA LEU A 204 -0.46 1.28 6.77
C LEU A 204 1.07 1.29 6.77
N ASN A 205 1.67 0.32 7.43
CA ASN A 205 3.12 0.21 7.54
C ASN A 205 3.63 -0.88 6.60
N LEU A 206 4.36 -0.49 5.55
CA LEU A 206 4.92 -1.38 4.54
C LEU A 206 6.38 -1.69 4.89
N LEU A 207 6.61 -2.92 5.34
CA LEU A 207 7.95 -3.45 5.58
C LEU A 207 8.43 -4.13 4.31
N THR A 208 9.26 -3.45 3.54
CA THR A 208 9.82 -4.01 2.30
C THR A 208 10.77 -5.17 2.59
N GLN A 209 10.88 -6.07 1.63
CA GLN A 209 11.82 -7.20 1.62
C GLN A 209 12.53 -7.23 0.27
N ALA A 210 13.77 -7.72 0.25
CA ALA A 210 14.51 -7.96 -0.98
C ALA A 210 13.84 -9.06 -1.79
N THR A 211 13.58 -8.81 -3.07
CA THR A 211 13.05 -9.81 -4.00
C THR A 211 14.09 -10.87 -4.34
N ASP A 212 13.65 -11.97 -4.91
CA ASP A 212 14.57 -13.01 -5.40
C ASP A 212 15.38 -12.52 -6.61
N ASP A 213 14.85 -11.58 -7.39
CA ASP A 213 15.58 -10.95 -8.50
C ASP A 213 16.76 -10.11 -7.98
N LEU A 214 16.56 -9.31 -6.93
CA LEU A 214 17.66 -8.58 -6.30
C LEU A 214 18.75 -9.55 -5.79
N LYS A 215 18.37 -10.61 -5.09
CA LYS A 215 19.33 -11.60 -4.58
C LYS A 215 20.11 -12.26 -5.71
N LYS A 216 19.44 -12.63 -6.80
CA LYS A 216 20.05 -13.25 -7.98
C LYS A 216 21.04 -12.31 -8.66
N ASP A 217 20.67 -11.05 -8.85
CA ASP A 217 21.53 -10.06 -9.50
C ASP A 217 22.76 -9.71 -8.65
N VAL A 218 22.58 -9.60 -7.33
CA VAL A 218 23.71 -9.42 -6.40
C VAL A 218 24.61 -10.65 -6.43
N ALA A 219 24.06 -11.87 -6.43
CA ALA A 219 24.85 -13.09 -6.52
C ALA A 219 25.65 -13.18 -7.84
N ALA A 220 25.05 -12.76 -8.96
CA ALA A 220 25.74 -12.70 -10.24
C ALA A 220 26.93 -11.73 -10.23
N LYS A 221 26.77 -10.53 -9.65
CA LYS A 221 27.85 -9.56 -9.50
C LYS A 221 28.96 -10.01 -8.54
N VAL A 222 28.57 -10.67 -7.45
CA VAL A 222 29.55 -11.29 -6.52
C VAL A 222 30.35 -12.38 -7.23
N LYS A 223 29.66 -13.22 -8.00
CA LYS A 223 30.33 -14.28 -8.79
C LYS A 223 31.30 -13.69 -9.81
N GLU A 224 30.87 -12.71 -10.60
CA GLU A 224 31.71 -12.00 -11.57
C GLU A 224 32.98 -11.43 -10.91
N PHE A 225 32.83 -10.74 -9.79
CA PHE A 225 33.97 -10.19 -9.02
C PHE A 225 34.95 -11.29 -8.57
N LEU A 226 34.46 -12.42 -8.04
CA LEU A 226 35.32 -13.51 -7.58
C LEU A 226 36.03 -14.24 -8.74
N ASP A 227 35.33 -14.41 -9.87
CA ASP A 227 35.93 -15.00 -11.09
C ASP A 227 37.03 -14.12 -11.66
N ASP A 228 36.80 -12.80 -11.78
CA ASP A 228 37.77 -11.83 -12.24
C ASP A 228 38.98 -11.78 -11.28
N CYS A 229 38.72 -11.84 -9.98
CA CYS A 229 39.75 -11.86 -8.96
C CYS A 229 40.66 -13.10 -9.10
N ALA A 230 40.08 -14.30 -9.28
CA ALA A 230 40.82 -15.53 -9.49
C ALA A 230 41.63 -15.49 -10.78
N ALA A 231 41.03 -15.00 -11.86
CA ALA A 231 41.72 -14.85 -13.13
C ALA A 231 42.92 -13.88 -13.06
N GLN A 232 42.77 -12.76 -12.35
CA GLN A 232 43.85 -11.80 -12.12
C GLN A 232 44.96 -12.41 -11.25
N ALA A 233 44.62 -13.16 -10.19
CA ALA A 233 45.58 -13.84 -9.33
C ALA A 233 46.43 -14.86 -10.11
N VAL A 234 45.82 -15.60 -11.03
CA VAL A 234 46.51 -16.51 -11.95
C VAL A 234 47.43 -15.74 -12.92
N LYS A 235 46.97 -14.63 -13.50
CA LYS A 235 47.76 -13.81 -14.40
C LYS A 235 49.01 -13.20 -13.74
N GLU A 236 48.84 -12.76 -12.49
CA GLU A 236 49.92 -12.14 -11.72
C GLU A 236 50.79 -13.18 -10.98
N GLN A 237 50.45 -14.45 -11.01
CA GLN A 237 51.14 -15.53 -10.33
C GLN A 237 51.31 -15.26 -8.81
N LYS A 238 50.27 -14.77 -8.19
CA LYS A 238 50.25 -14.43 -6.76
C LYS A 238 49.54 -15.48 -5.93
N LEU A 239 50.14 -15.91 -4.82
CA LEU A 239 49.53 -16.67 -3.76
C LEU A 239 48.71 -15.78 -2.79
N GLN A 240 49.07 -14.48 -2.74
CA GLN A 240 48.38 -13.46 -1.95
C GLN A 240 47.92 -12.35 -2.89
N PRO A 241 46.86 -12.58 -3.66
CA PRO A 241 46.28 -11.55 -4.54
C PRO A 241 45.49 -10.51 -3.72
N ASP A 242 45.18 -9.37 -4.35
CA ASP A 242 44.27 -8.36 -3.80
C ASP A 242 42.79 -8.84 -3.88
N CYS A 243 42.53 -10.03 -3.34
CA CYS A 243 41.27 -10.75 -3.38
C CYS A 243 40.83 -11.14 -1.96
N PRO A 244 39.56 -11.56 -1.75
CA PRO A 244 39.11 -12.04 -0.44
C PRO A 244 39.83 -13.29 0.03
N PHE A 245 40.50 -14.02 -0.86
CA PHE A 245 41.22 -15.27 -0.56
C PHE A 245 42.73 -15.10 -0.77
N TYR A 246 43.50 -15.83 0.02
CA TYR A 246 44.96 -15.89 -0.08
C TYR A 246 45.49 -17.21 0.50
N TYR A 247 46.70 -17.57 0.06
CA TYR A 247 47.44 -18.72 0.63
C TYR A 247 48.83 -18.30 1.06
N ALA A 248 49.23 -18.64 2.25
CA ALA A 248 50.59 -18.39 2.76
C ALA A 248 51.43 -19.67 2.63
N SER A 249 52.52 -19.62 1.87
CA SER A 249 53.47 -20.71 1.72
C SER A 249 54.83 -20.30 2.21
N ASN A 250 55.45 -21.16 2.99
CA ASN A 250 56.88 -21.02 3.37
C ASN A 250 57.82 -21.69 2.37
N ASN A 251 57.26 -22.36 1.34
CA ASN A 251 58.05 -23.08 0.34
C ASN A 251 58.22 -22.20 -0.92
N ARG A 252 59.25 -22.50 -1.70
CA ARG A 252 59.39 -21.88 -3.02
C ARG A 252 58.34 -22.43 -3.95
N VAL A 253 57.59 -21.54 -4.62
CA VAL A 253 56.60 -21.90 -5.61
C VAL A 253 57.18 -21.72 -7.01
N GLN A 254 56.84 -22.62 -7.93
CA GLN A 254 57.33 -22.59 -9.31
C GLN A 254 56.54 -21.48 -10.07
N ASP A 255 57.29 -20.62 -10.75
CA ASP A 255 56.69 -19.60 -11.61
C ASP A 255 55.83 -20.22 -12.71
N GLY A 256 54.67 -19.64 -12.96
CA GLY A 256 53.72 -20.12 -13.99
C GLY A 256 52.89 -21.32 -13.54
N SER A 257 53.07 -21.84 -12.28
CA SER A 257 52.29 -22.99 -11.77
C SER A 257 51.06 -22.63 -10.96
N ILE A 258 50.92 -21.39 -10.52
CA ILE A 258 49.81 -20.96 -9.63
C ILE A 258 48.53 -20.90 -10.44
N LYS A 259 47.51 -21.61 -9.92
CA LYS A 259 46.15 -21.57 -10.42
C LYS A 259 45.21 -21.30 -9.24
N TRP A 260 44.31 -20.39 -9.47
CA TRP A 260 43.21 -20.10 -8.54
C TRP A 260 41.88 -20.40 -9.22
N SER A 261 40.95 -20.92 -8.43
CA SER A 261 39.54 -21.07 -8.83
C SER A 261 38.64 -20.91 -7.60
N VAL A 262 37.40 -20.56 -7.80
CA VAL A 262 36.40 -20.52 -6.74
C VAL A 262 35.78 -21.91 -6.63
N ALA A 263 35.96 -22.57 -5.49
CA ALA A 263 35.42 -23.90 -5.23
C ALA A 263 33.95 -23.84 -4.74
N GLU A 264 33.65 -22.83 -3.89
CA GLU A 264 32.30 -22.61 -3.37
C GLU A 264 31.99 -21.10 -3.37
N TYR A 265 30.94 -20.70 -4.15
CA TYR A 265 30.49 -19.31 -4.17
C TYR A 265 29.63 -19.00 -2.94
N PRO A 266 29.73 -17.78 -2.40
CA PRO A 266 28.91 -17.34 -1.27
C PRO A 266 27.42 -17.39 -1.58
N ASN A 267 26.64 -17.78 -0.56
CA ASN A 267 25.18 -17.60 -0.59
C ASN A 267 24.85 -16.16 -0.21
N VAL A 268 24.10 -15.47 -1.07
CA VAL A 268 23.73 -14.06 -0.88
C VAL A 268 22.45 -13.97 -0.04
N SER A 269 22.57 -13.36 1.15
CA SER A 269 21.45 -12.92 1.97
C SER A 269 21.44 -11.39 2.04
N ILE A 270 20.24 -10.78 1.88
CA ILE A 270 20.06 -9.33 1.97
C ILE A 270 19.12 -9.05 3.13
N GLU A 271 19.62 -8.28 4.10
CA GLU A 271 18.97 -8.07 5.39
C GLU A 271 18.82 -6.58 5.69
N PRO A 272 17.77 -6.17 6.45
CA PRO A 272 17.65 -4.81 6.93
C PRO A 272 18.67 -4.55 8.06
N PHE A 273 19.43 -3.48 7.93
CA PHE A 273 20.36 -3.04 8.97
C PHE A 273 20.38 -1.51 9.03
N ASP A 274 20.08 -0.95 10.18
CA ASP A 274 20.07 0.51 10.45
C ASP A 274 19.34 1.33 9.36
N GLY A 275 18.12 0.86 9.00
CA GLY A 275 17.27 1.52 8.01
C GLY A 275 17.76 1.41 6.56
N ARG A 276 18.71 0.53 6.27
CA ARG A 276 19.24 0.23 4.93
C ARG A 276 19.19 -1.26 4.66
N TRP A 277 19.33 -1.60 3.39
CA TRP A 277 19.52 -2.97 2.96
C TRP A 277 21.02 -3.25 2.84
N VAL A 278 21.50 -4.29 3.51
CA VAL A 278 22.89 -4.73 3.47
C VAL A 278 22.96 -6.18 3.01
N VAL A 279 24.03 -6.52 2.33
CA VAL A 279 24.37 -7.92 2.07
C VAL A 279 25.03 -8.44 3.33
N ALA A 280 24.56 -9.57 3.84
CA ALA A 280 25.21 -10.28 4.95
C ALA A 280 26.67 -10.65 4.56
N PRO A 281 27.58 -10.88 5.52
CA PRO A 281 28.92 -11.34 5.20
C PRO A 281 28.89 -12.54 4.25
N LEU A 282 29.78 -12.51 3.26
CA LEU A 282 29.85 -13.47 2.17
C LEU A 282 30.99 -14.45 2.45
N ASP A 283 30.62 -15.70 2.76
CA ASP A 283 31.58 -16.77 3.05
C ASP A 283 31.63 -17.74 1.87
N GLY A 284 32.83 -18.14 1.47
CA GLY A 284 33.05 -19.05 0.36
C GLY A 284 34.39 -19.80 0.47
N LYS A 285 34.67 -20.60 -0.56
CA LYS A 285 35.95 -21.33 -0.65
C LYS A 285 36.61 -21.07 -1.98
N ALA A 286 37.91 -20.83 -1.96
CA ALA A 286 38.77 -20.78 -3.12
C ALA A 286 39.74 -21.96 -3.10
N LYS A 287 40.09 -22.45 -4.29
CA LYS A 287 41.07 -23.50 -4.46
C LYS A 287 42.33 -22.94 -5.08
N VAL A 288 43.48 -23.27 -4.50
CA VAL A 288 44.80 -22.96 -5.02
C VAL A 288 45.51 -24.25 -5.44
N GLU A 289 46.02 -24.28 -6.65
CA GLU A 289 46.90 -25.34 -7.15
C GLU A 289 48.23 -24.71 -7.61
N ALA A 290 49.35 -25.34 -7.26
CA ALA A 290 50.64 -24.91 -7.66
C ALA A 290 51.68 -26.05 -7.54
N LEU A 291 52.90 -25.83 -8.01
CA LEU A 291 54.07 -26.68 -7.68
C LEU A 291 54.96 -25.95 -6.66
N GLN A 292 55.26 -26.60 -5.55
CA GLN A 292 56.10 -26.05 -4.53
C GLN A 292 57.30 -26.95 -4.24
N GLN A 293 58.44 -26.36 -3.83
CA GLN A 293 59.68 -27.06 -3.61
C GLN A 293 59.95 -27.25 -2.12
N ASN A 294 60.16 -28.48 -1.71
CA ASN A 294 60.64 -28.76 -0.38
C ASN A 294 62.08 -28.21 -0.24
N LEU A 295 62.26 -27.26 0.65
CA LEU A 295 63.53 -26.56 0.84
C LEU A 295 64.66 -27.43 1.44
N PHE A 296 64.34 -28.59 2.08
CA PHE A 296 65.32 -29.51 2.62
C PHE A 296 65.74 -30.55 1.61
N THR A 297 64.84 -31.09 0.80
CA THR A 297 65.15 -32.15 -0.16
C THR A 297 65.36 -31.67 -1.60
N GLY A 298 64.92 -30.44 -1.90
CA GLY A 298 64.90 -29.89 -3.24
C GLY A 298 63.83 -30.47 -4.19
N ALA A 299 63.02 -31.40 -3.72
CA ALA A 299 62.02 -32.08 -4.50
C ALA A 299 60.79 -31.16 -4.76
N TRP A 300 60.25 -31.18 -5.93
CA TRP A 300 58.97 -30.52 -6.31
C TRP A 300 57.80 -31.47 -6.02
N TYR A 301 56.74 -30.88 -5.44
CA TYR A 301 55.49 -31.59 -5.17
C TYR A 301 54.29 -30.68 -5.37
N PRO A 302 53.09 -31.23 -5.67
CA PRO A 302 51.91 -30.42 -5.88
C PRO A 302 51.43 -29.81 -4.57
N LEU A 303 50.98 -28.55 -4.69
CA LEU A 303 50.10 -27.88 -3.74
C LEU A 303 48.68 -27.99 -4.32
N ASP A 304 47.75 -28.46 -3.53
CA ASP A 304 46.31 -28.54 -3.86
C ASP A 304 45.54 -28.33 -2.56
N GLU A 305 45.10 -27.08 -2.35
CA GLU A 305 44.50 -26.69 -1.07
C GLU A 305 43.23 -25.85 -1.32
N GLU A 306 42.24 -26.05 -0.46
CA GLU A 306 41.08 -25.19 -0.35
C GLU A 306 41.26 -24.21 0.81
N VAL A 307 40.94 -22.94 0.58
CA VAL A 307 41.02 -21.88 1.58
C VAL A 307 39.65 -21.23 1.75
N ASP A 308 39.22 -21.11 2.98
CA ASP A 308 38.02 -20.37 3.32
C ASP A 308 38.29 -18.87 3.17
N PHE A 309 37.31 -18.13 2.71
CA PHE A 309 37.34 -16.68 2.68
C PHE A 309 36.03 -16.06 3.13
N SER A 310 36.13 -14.86 3.67
CA SER A 310 34.96 -14.04 4.05
C SER A 310 35.22 -12.59 3.66
N PHE A 311 34.19 -11.91 3.18
CA PHE A 311 34.27 -10.47 2.92
C PHE A 311 32.86 -9.85 3.02
N THR A 312 32.82 -8.52 3.06
CA THR A 312 31.58 -7.75 3.04
C THR A 312 31.46 -6.93 1.78
N THR A 313 30.25 -6.51 1.48
CA THR A 313 29.99 -5.65 0.33
C THR A 313 29.07 -4.49 0.71
N ARG A 314 29.21 -3.36 0.01
CA ARG A 314 28.22 -2.29 0.02
C ARG A 314 27.26 -2.51 -1.13
N LEU A 315 25.97 -2.49 -0.80
CA LEU A 315 24.89 -2.55 -1.76
C LEU A 315 24.28 -1.16 -1.91
N ASP A 316 24.30 -0.63 -3.13
CA ASP A 316 23.61 0.60 -3.53
C ASP A 316 22.60 0.25 -4.62
N VAL A 317 21.31 0.51 -4.35
CA VAL A 317 20.21 0.30 -5.30
C VAL A 317 19.59 1.65 -5.62
N SER A 318 19.53 2.02 -6.90
CA SER A 318 18.96 3.28 -7.38
C SER A 318 18.09 3.01 -8.61
N GLY A 319 16.76 2.98 -8.41
CA GLY A 319 15.83 2.53 -9.45
C GLY A 319 16.18 1.10 -9.85
N ASP A 320 16.38 0.89 -11.16
CA ASP A 320 16.73 -0.42 -11.73
C ASP A 320 18.25 -0.70 -11.72
N ALA A 321 19.07 0.17 -11.13
CA ALA A 321 20.51 0.03 -11.09
C ALA A 321 20.99 -0.52 -9.76
N ILE A 322 21.73 -1.64 -9.83
CA ILE A 322 22.39 -2.27 -8.67
C ILE A 322 23.89 -2.06 -8.80
N LYS A 323 24.50 -1.56 -7.72
CA LYS A 323 25.93 -1.51 -7.55
C LYS A 323 26.34 -2.28 -6.30
N VAL A 324 27.16 -3.30 -6.49
CA VAL A 324 27.79 -4.08 -5.42
C VAL A 324 29.27 -3.71 -5.38
N THR A 325 29.72 -3.21 -4.25
CA THR A 325 31.14 -2.80 -4.06
C THR A 325 31.74 -3.66 -2.96
N PRO A 326 32.68 -4.56 -3.27
CA PRO A 326 33.39 -5.35 -2.28
C PRO A 326 34.18 -4.45 -1.32
N LEU A 327 34.16 -4.79 -0.03
CA LEU A 327 34.93 -4.15 1.02
C LEU A 327 35.92 -5.20 1.56
N LEU A 328 37.15 -5.13 1.09
CA LEU A 328 38.23 -6.03 1.52
C LEU A 328 38.89 -5.42 2.75
N SER A 329 38.95 -6.16 3.84
CA SER A 329 39.77 -5.83 5.01
C SER A 329 41.01 -6.70 4.94
N PHE A 330 42.16 -6.11 4.64
CA PHE A 330 43.47 -6.77 4.67
C PHE A 330 44.06 -6.69 6.05
#